data_ca3f738776c798c4150e25c2c42684ba
#
_entry.id   ca3f738776c798c4150e25c2c42684ba
#
_cell.length_a   1.000
_cell.length_b   1.000
_cell.length_c   1.000
_cell.angle_alpha   90.00
_cell.angle_beta   90.00
_cell.angle_gamma   90.00
#
_symmetry.space_group_name_H-M   'P 1'
#
loop_
_entity.id
_entity.type
_entity.pdbx_description
1 polymer ?
#
loop_
_entity_poly.entity_id
_entity_poly.type
_entity_poly.pdbx_seq_one_letter_code
_entity_poly.pdbx_strand_id
1 'polypeptide(L)'
;MNKLLYFVFAILFSSSILAQKDGFWDKERATTKEIKLSAGKRTLIKTEDLPVGTTEFVYRITVLDENQKLTSSLVSVLKAIPDPTGISQGTAGAIHLTSAISGDDKCTFALFQEANAANLFLKEGKTDRACWEQKEKVNKDAKLISSSSLCLTNLPNLWFGFESQNWVMNQKIVLEVVPWVDYKASRGWTKQNKKELEAEITRLDFVSSLSKKEIFSGEFI
;
A
#
# COMPACT_ATOMS: atom_id res chain seq x y z
N MET A 1 -4.73 51.84 21.51
CA MET A 1 -4.10 50.58 21.98
C MET A 1 -4.92 49.31 21.75
N ASN A 2 -6.22 49.39 21.41
CA ASN A 2 -7.10 48.19 21.30
C ASN A 2 -7.16 47.53 19.93
N LYS A 3 -6.77 48.22 18.84
CA LYS A 3 -6.82 47.64 17.48
C LYS A 3 -5.72 46.62 17.19
N LEU A 4 -4.56 46.76 17.83
CA LEU A 4 -3.44 45.82 17.69
C LEU A 4 -3.72 44.48 18.40
N LEU A 5 -4.46 44.51 19.48
CA LEU A 5 -4.82 43.31 20.26
C LEU A 5 -5.79 42.40 19.49
N TYR A 6 -6.72 42.97 18.71
CA TYR A 6 -7.65 42.18 17.88
C TYR A 6 -6.94 41.52 16.67
N PHE A 7 -5.89 42.16 16.15
CA PHE A 7 -5.13 41.61 15.04
C PHE A 7 -4.27 40.41 15.47
N VAL A 8 -3.70 40.46 16.67
CA VAL A 8 -2.92 39.35 17.24
C VAL A 8 -3.85 38.17 17.60
N PHE A 9 -5.08 38.45 18.08
CA PHE A 9 -6.05 37.41 18.39
C PHE A 9 -6.61 36.71 17.14
N ALA A 10 -6.75 37.41 16.03
CA ALA A 10 -7.19 36.83 14.76
C ALA A 10 -6.15 35.91 14.11
N ILE A 11 -4.85 36.14 14.34
CA ILE A 11 -3.76 35.29 13.82
C ILE A 11 -3.64 33.98 14.63
N LEU A 12 -4.04 33.98 15.89
CA LEU A 12 -3.98 32.76 16.74
C LEU A 12 -5.13 31.77 16.45
N PHE A 13 -6.18 32.19 15.72
CA PHE A 13 -7.30 31.31 15.32
C PHE A 13 -7.19 30.76 13.90
N SER A 14 -6.09 30.97 13.18
CA SER A 14 -5.78 30.19 11.99
C SER A 14 -5.26 28.81 12.41
N SER A 15 -6.04 28.10 13.24
CA SER A 15 -5.88 26.66 13.42
C SER A 15 -6.02 26.04 12.03
N SER A 16 -4.93 25.48 11.54
CA SER A 16 -4.93 24.64 10.36
C SER A 16 -6.05 23.63 10.53
N ILE A 17 -7.14 23.80 9.77
CA ILE A 17 -8.15 22.76 9.61
C ILE A 17 -7.39 21.63 8.90
N LEU A 18 -6.76 20.77 9.68
CA LEU A 18 -6.26 19.50 9.18
C LEU A 18 -7.48 18.77 8.66
N ALA A 19 -7.60 18.70 7.34
CA ALA A 19 -8.69 17.99 6.70
C ALA A 19 -8.68 16.57 7.25
N GLN A 20 -9.66 16.24 8.07
CA GLN A 20 -9.82 14.92 8.65
C GLN A 20 -9.94 13.92 7.49
N LYS A 21 -9.04 12.97 7.43
CA LYS A 21 -9.07 11.92 6.41
C LYS A 21 -10.32 11.08 6.62
N ASP A 22 -11.17 11.02 5.60
CA ASP A 22 -12.44 10.27 5.64
C ASP A 22 -12.20 8.86 5.05
N GLY A 23 -11.81 7.90 5.88
CA GLY A 23 -11.47 6.56 5.47
C GLY A 23 -11.18 5.64 6.66
N PHE A 24 -10.63 4.46 6.38
CA PHE A 24 -10.27 3.47 7.40
C PHE A 24 -9.08 2.61 6.99
N TRP A 25 -8.38 2.06 7.97
CA TRP A 25 -7.39 1.01 7.78
C TRP A 25 -8.09 -0.32 7.52
N ASP A 26 -7.94 -0.87 6.32
CA ASP A 26 -8.53 -2.16 5.96
C ASP A 26 -7.67 -3.30 6.54
N LYS A 27 -8.07 -3.75 7.71
CA LYS A 27 -7.39 -4.77 8.49
C LYS A 27 -7.69 -6.18 7.99
N GLU A 28 -8.80 -6.35 7.26
CA GLU A 28 -9.22 -7.65 6.72
C GLU A 28 -8.40 -8.02 5.49
N ARG A 29 -8.00 -7.03 4.70
CA ARG A 29 -7.14 -7.19 3.52
C ARG A 29 -5.68 -6.86 3.81
N ALA A 30 -5.29 -6.91 5.08
CA ALA A 30 -3.90 -6.76 5.45
C ALA A 30 -3.06 -7.95 4.95
N THR A 31 -1.91 -7.64 4.35
CA THR A 31 -0.90 -8.66 4.05
C THR A 31 -0.10 -8.97 5.30
N THR A 32 0.04 -10.23 5.65
CA THR A 32 1.01 -10.70 6.65
C THR A 32 1.68 -11.94 6.09
N LYS A 33 2.95 -11.84 5.72
CA LYS A 33 3.73 -12.93 5.14
C LYS A 33 5.06 -13.10 5.85
N GLU A 34 5.37 -14.34 6.19
CA GLU A 34 6.63 -14.76 6.75
C GLU A 34 7.34 -15.66 5.76
N ILE A 35 8.61 -15.35 5.44
CA ILE A 35 9.42 -16.14 4.53
C ILE A 35 10.82 -16.33 5.07
N LYS A 36 11.45 -17.45 4.68
CA LYS A 36 12.86 -17.71 4.92
C LYS A 36 13.68 -17.11 3.78
N LEU A 37 14.65 -16.26 4.12
CA LEU A 37 15.58 -15.66 3.18
C LEU A 37 16.98 -16.25 3.44
N SER A 38 17.49 -17.00 2.48
CA SER A 38 18.80 -17.62 2.58
C SER A 38 19.92 -16.58 2.48
N ALA A 39 21.07 -16.88 3.09
CA ALA A 39 22.25 -16.05 3.09
C ALA A 39 22.66 -15.64 1.66
N GLY A 40 22.90 -14.37 1.43
CA GLY A 40 23.31 -13.80 0.13
C GLY A 40 22.29 -13.98 -1.00
N LYS A 41 21.03 -14.34 -0.71
CA LYS A 41 19.98 -14.53 -1.72
C LYS A 41 18.97 -13.39 -1.72
N ARG A 42 18.20 -13.33 -2.81
CA ARG A 42 17.05 -12.42 -2.99
C ARG A 42 15.77 -13.23 -2.99
N THR A 43 14.70 -12.55 -2.64
CA THR A 43 13.35 -13.10 -2.68
C THR A 43 12.33 -12.01 -2.97
N LEU A 44 11.13 -12.42 -3.36
CA LEU A 44 10.00 -11.53 -3.60
C LEU A 44 8.80 -11.93 -2.74
N ILE A 45 8.12 -10.93 -2.22
CA ILE A 45 6.80 -11.08 -1.62
C ILE A 45 5.82 -10.20 -2.37
N LYS A 46 4.78 -10.79 -2.92
CA LYS A 46 3.63 -10.06 -3.47
C LYS A 46 2.63 -9.80 -2.33
N THR A 47 2.11 -8.57 -2.23
CA THR A 47 1.03 -8.25 -1.30
C THR A 47 -0.26 -8.97 -1.68
N GLU A 48 -1.21 -9.06 -0.77
CA GLU A 48 -2.61 -9.30 -1.12
C GLU A 48 -3.11 -8.14 -2.00
N ASP A 49 -4.25 -8.34 -2.65
CA ASP A 49 -4.83 -7.31 -3.49
C ASP A 49 -5.27 -6.11 -2.64
N LEU A 50 -4.77 -4.94 -3.03
CA LEU A 50 -5.13 -3.69 -2.38
C LEU A 50 -6.58 -3.33 -2.73
N PRO A 51 -7.41 -2.97 -1.75
CA PRO A 51 -8.80 -2.61 -2.01
C PRO A 51 -8.91 -1.36 -2.87
N VAL A 52 -9.98 -1.29 -3.64
CA VAL A 52 -10.32 -0.10 -4.41
C VAL A 52 -10.52 1.09 -3.49
N GLY A 53 -9.93 2.22 -3.85
CA GLY A 53 -9.90 3.41 -3.01
C GLY A 53 -8.72 3.45 -2.04
N THR A 54 -7.76 2.53 -2.15
CA THR A 54 -6.49 2.62 -1.41
C THR A 54 -5.74 3.86 -1.86
N THR A 55 -5.55 4.81 -0.94
CA THR A 55 -4.79 6.05 -1.16
C THR A 55 -3.49 6.10 -0.38
N GLU A 56 -3.34 5.21 0.59
CA GLU A 56 -2.13 5.09 1.40
C GLU A 56 -2.01 3.64 1.88
N PHE A 57 -0.81 3.24 2.27
CA PHE A 57 -0.62 2.02 3.05
C PHE A 57 0.53 2.19 4.03
N VAL A 58 0.44 1.46 5.13
CA VAL A 58 1.57 1.28 6.06
C VAL A 58 2.16 -0.09 5.82
N TYR A 59 3.47 -0.17 5.72
CA TYR A 59 4.17 -1.44 5.81
C TYR A 59 5.00 -1.52 7.08
N ARG A 60 5.25 -2.74 7.53
CA ARG A 60 6.25 -3.09 8.53
C ARG A 60 7.05 -4.29 8.05
N ILE A 61 8.36 -4.17 8.14
CA ILE A 61 9.32 -5.23 7.85
C ILE A 61 10.07 -5.52 9.14
N THR A 62 10.19 -6.79 9.48
CA THR A 62 10.98 -7.26 10.61
C THR A 62 11.84 -8.42 10.15
N VAL A 63 13.15 -8.32 10.35
CA VAL A 63 14.08 -9.42 10.16
C VAL A 63 14.24 -10.11 11.50
N LEU A 64 14.00 -11.40 11.53
CA LEU A 64 14.05 -12.24 12.72
C LEU A 64 15.06 -13.36 12.54
N ASP A 65 15.66 -13.76 13.64
CA ASP A 65 16.41 -15.01 13.69
C ASP A 65 15.44 -16.21 13.60
N GLU A 66 15.95 -17.38 13.25
CA GLU A 66 15.12 -18.54 12.90
C GLU A 66 14.07 -18.90 13.96
N ASN A 67 14.40 -18.75 15.24
CA ASN A 67 13.54 -19.11 16.39
C ASN A 67 12.74 -17.94 16.96
N GLN A 68 12.94 -16.73 16.47
CA GLN A 68 12.23 -15.57 16.96
C GLN A 68 10.82 -15.48 16.36
N LYS A 69 9.91 -14.86 17.12
CA LYS A 69 8.52 -14.59 16.70
C LYS A 69 8.15 -13.14 16.98
N LEU A 70 7.28 -12.58 16.16
CA LEU A 70 6.70 -11.27 16.44
C LEU A 70 5.87 -11.31 17.72
N THR A 71 5.99 -10.28 18.54
CA THR A 71 5.19 -10.10 19.77
C THR A 71 3.84 -9.44 19.51
N SER A 72 3.73 -8.67 18.43
CA SER A 72 2.50 -7.97 18.06
C SER A 72 2.40 -7.83 16.55
N SER A 73 1.21 -7.91 15.99
CA SER A 73 0.98 -7.62 14.57
C SER A 73 0.86 -6.12 14.31
N LEU A 74 1.17 -5.69 13.09
CA LEU A 74 0.95 -4.30 12.64
C LEU A 74 -0.52 -3.90 12.79
N VAL A 75 -1.45 -4.82 12.48
CA VAL A 75 -2.89 -4.62 12.67
C VAL A 75 -3.22 -4.30 14.13
N SER A 76 -2.60 -4.99 15.09
CA SER A 76 -2.80 -4.75 16.52
C SER A 76 -2.27 -3.38 16.93
N VAL A 77 -1.11 -2.98 16.41
CA VAL A 77 -0.52 -1.66 16.66
C VAL A 77 -1.43 -0.56 16.11
N LEU A 78 -1.93 -0.70 14.89
CA LEU A 78 -2.85 0.27 14.28
C LEU A 78 -4.21 0.36 15.00
N LYS A 79 -4.65 -0.71 15.67
CA LYS A 79 -5.86 -0.67 16.53
C LYS A 79 -5.66 0.17 17.78
N ALA A 80 -4.44 0.21 18.31
CA ALA A 80 -4.12 0.94 19.52
C ALA A 80 -3.88 2.45 19.27
N ILE A 81 -3.77 2.89 18.02
CA ILE A 81 -3.61 4.30 17.64
C ILE A 81 -5.01 4.91 17.48
N PRO A 82 -5.41 5.85 18.37
CA PRO A 82 -6.76 6.43 18.35
C PRO A 82 -7.04 7.28 17.10
N ASP A 83 -6.00 7.95 16.61
CA ASP A 83 -6.07 8.84 15.46
C ASP A 83 -5.15 8.37 14.32
N PRO A 84 -5.72 7.84 13.23
CA PRO A 84 -4.93 7.42 12.07
C PRO A 84 -4.20 8.57 11.38
N THR A 85 -4.60 9.83 11.61
CA THR A 85 -3.89 11.00 11.05
C THR A 85 -2.53 11.21 11.69
N GLY A 86 -2.32 10.74 12.92
CA GLY A 86 -1.04 10.80 13.63
C GLY A 86 0.08 10.00 12.94
N ILE A 87 -0.26 8.99 12.13
CA ILE A 87 0.72 8.21 11.36
C ILE A 87 1.33 9.05 10.23
N SER A 88 0.58 10.00 9.68
CA SER A 88 1.00 10.82 8.54
C SER A 88 1.94 11.97 8.92
N GLN A 89 2.14 12.26 10.20
CA GLN A 89 2.87 13.45 10.69
C GLN A 89 4.37 13.24 10.90
N GLY A 90 5.00 12.30 10.20
CA GLY A 90 6.45 12.24 10.14
C GLY A 90 7.11 11.09 10.93
N THR A 91 8.41 11.21 11.16
CA THR A 91 9.29 10.17 11.73
C THR A 91 8.84 9.60 13.07
N ALA A 92 8.12 10.36 13.89
CA ALA A 92 7.61 9.90 15.18
C ALA A 92 6.57 8.77 15.04
N GLY A 93 5.70 8.84 14.02
CA GLY A 93 4.73 7.77 13.74
C GLY A 93 5.39 6.47 13.28
N ALA A 94 6.47 6.56 12.49
CA ALA A 94 7.19 5.39 12.02
C ALA A 94 7.86 4.60 13.15
N ILE A 95 8.38 5.27 14.17
CA ILE A 95 9.04 4.64 15.32
C ILE A 95 8.06 3.76 16.12
N HIS A 96 6.82 4.20 16.27
CA HIS A 96 5.79 3.41 16.97
C HIS A 96 5.30 2.20 16.18
N LEU A 97 5.48 2.21 14.86
CA LEU A 97 5.08 1.11 14.00
C LEU A 97 6.11 -0.01 13.92
N THR A 98 7.38 0.26 14.23
CA THR A 98 8.44 -0.75 14.18
C THR A 98 8.24 -1.81 15.25
N SER A 99 8.62 -3.05 14.93
CA SER A 99 8.60 -4.14 15.92
C SER A 99 9.55 -3.85 17.08
N ALA A 100 9.16 -4.22 18.29
CA ALA A 100 10.04 -4.19 19.45
C ALA A 100 11.17 -5.22 19.34
N ILE A 101 10.90 -6.34 18.64
CA ILE A 101 11.83 -7.45 18.46
C ILE A 101 12.33 -7.43 17.01
N SER A 102 13.63 -7.62 16.85
CA SER A 102 14.30 -7.93 15.58
C SER A 102 15.50 -8.81 15.84
N GLY A 103 15.94 -9.55 14.82
CA GLY A 103 17.22 -10.27 14.85
C GLY A 103 18.39 -9.32 14.62
N ASP A 104 19.61 -9.87 14.69
CA ASP A 104 20.85 -9.14 14.41
C ASP A 104 21.12 -9.03 12.89
N ASP A 105 20.53 -9.92 12.11
CA ASP A 105 20.66 -9.96 10.66
C ASP A 105 20.00 -8.76 10.00
N LYS A 106 20.49 -8.39 8.82
CA LYS A 106 20.04 -7.23 8.06
C LYS A 106 19.70 -7.59 6.63
N CYS A 107 18.76 -6.84 6.06
CA CYS A 107 18.44 -6.90 4.63
C CYS A 107 18.37 -5.49 4.03
N THR A 108 18.47 -5.41 2.71
CA THR A 108 17.99 -4.29 1.90
C THR A 108 16.70 -4.69 1.20
N PHE A 109 15.88 -3.73 0.79
CA PHE A 109 14.65 -4.05 0.10
C PHE A 109 14.20 -2.93 -0.85
N ALA A 110 13.38 -3.30 -1.82
CA ALA A 110 12.78 -2.36 -2.77
C ALA A 110 11.34 -2.75 -3.06
N LEU A 111 10.53 -1.74 -3.43
CA LEU A 111 9.13 -1.89 -3.80
C LEU A 111 8.97 -1.72 -5.31
N PHE A 112 8.19 -2.60 -5.91
CA PHE A 112 7.91 -2.61 -7.34
C PHE A 112 6.41 -2.68 -7.58
N GLN A 113 5.97 -1.98 -8.61
CA GLN A 113 4.59 -2.05 -9.09
C GLN A 113 4.41 -3.17 -10.11
N GLU A 114 5.44 -3.46 -10.89
CA GLU A 114 5.39 -4.41 -11.98
C GLU A 114 6.11 -5.72 -11.65
N ALA A 115 5.47 -6.84 -11.95
CA ALA A 115 6.06 -8.16 -11.78
C ALA A 115 7.39 -8.33 -12.56
N ASN A 116 7.49 -7.74 -13.76
CA ASN A 116 8.72 -7.80 -14.56
C ASN A 116 9.89 -7.09 -13.88
N ALA A 117 9.66 -5.91 -13.31
CA ALA A 117 10.68 -5.17 -12.56
C ALA A 117 11.11 -5.93 -11.30
N ALA A 118 10.16 -6.49 -10.56
CA ALA A 118 10.42 -7.33 -9.40
C ALA A 118 11.24 -8.59 -9.78
N ASN A 119 10.92 -9.22 -10.90
CA ASN A 119 11.68 -10.38 -11.38
C ASN A 119 13.12 -10.03 -11.83
N LEU A 120 13.35 -8.84 -12.38
CA LEU A 120 14.70 -8.34 -12.67
C LEU A 120 15.50 -8.13 -11.38
N PHE A 121 14.87 -7.59 -10.35
CA PHE A 121 15.51 -7.53 -9.02
C PHE A 121 15.86 -8.91 -8.49
N LEU A 122 14.94 -9.86 -8.57
CA LEU A 122 15.21 -11.23 -8.09
C LEU A 122 16.42 -11.88 -8.76
N LYS A 123 16.53 -11.71 -10.08
CA LYS A 123 17.60 -12.34 -10.88
C LYS A 123 18.93 -11.57 -10.81
N GLU A 124 18.87 -10.26 -10.93
CA GLU A 124 20.03 -9.41 -11.20
C GLU A 124 20.32 -8.39 -10.07
N GLY A 125 19.40 -8.21 -9.12
CA GLY A 125 19.51 -7.18 -8.07
C GLY A 125 19.25 -5.76 -8.56
N LYS A 126 18.68 -5.58 -9.77
CA LYS A 126 18.41 -4.27 -10.33
C LYS A 126 17.23 -3.60 -9.65
N THR A 127 17.39 -2.34 -9.24
CA THR A 127 16.36 -1.52 -8.58
C THR A 127 15.93 -0.32 -9.43
N ASP A 128 16.42 -0.19 -10.66
CA ASP A 128 16.18 0.98 -11.53
C ASP A 128 14.70 1.28 -11.77
N ARG A 129 13.83 0.27 -11.66
CA ARG A 129 12.37 0.37 -11.83
C ARG A 129 11.61 0.22 -10.52
N ALA A 130 12.31 0.34 -9.38
CA ALA A 130 11.65 0.38 -8.08
C ALA A 130 10.91 1.71 -7.91
N CYS A 131 9.69 1.66 -7.38
CA CYS A 131 8.97 2.87 -7.00
C CYS A 131 9.47 3.44 -5.66
N TRP A 132 10.12 2.61 -4.86
CA TRP A 132 10.81 2.98 -3.64
C TRP A 132 11.92 1.97 -3.30
N GLU A 133 13.02 2.43 -2.69
CA GLU A 133 14.17 1.60 -2.35
C GLU A 133 14.74 1.97 -0.97
N GLN A 134 15.01 0.97 -0.15
CA GLN A 134 15.77 1.07 1.09
C GLN A 134 17.19 0.58 0.84
N LYS A 135 18.12 1.52 0.63
CA LYS A 135 19.54 1.23 0.33
C LYS A 135 20.36 0.85 1.56
N GLU A 136 20.00 1.43 2.71
CA GLU A 136 20.66 1.11 3.95
C GLU A 136 20.17 -0.24 4.48
N LYS A 137 21.12 -0.97 5.11
CA LYS A 137 20.85 -2.28 5.71
C LYS A 137 20.03 -2.11 6.98
N VAL A 138 18.86 -2.74 7.02
CA VAL A 138 17.94 -2.66 8.17
C VAL A 138 17.58 -4.04 8.68
N ASN A 139 17.33 -4.15 9.98
CA ASN A 139 16.73 -5.34 10.60
C ASN A 139 15.25 -5.13 10.96
N LYS A 140 14.80 -3.90 10.90
CA LYS A 140 13.38 -3.51 10.99
C LYS A 140 13.17 -2.18 10.29
N ASP A 141 12.02 -2.03 9.66
CA ASP A 141 11.57 -0.78 9.08
C ASP A 141 10.04 -0.71 9.08
N ALA A 142 9.48 0.46 9.24
CA ALA A 142 8.06 0.70 9.07
C ALA A 142 7.83 2.10 8.53
N LYS A 143 6.95 2.22 7.54
CA LYS A 143 6.70 3.49 6.87
C LYS A 143 5.29 3.59 6.34
N LEU A 144 4.76 4.81 6.39
CA LEU A 144 3.57 5.19 5.64
C LEU A 144 3.98 5.57 4.22
N ILE A 145 3.40 4.92 3.24
CA ILE A 145 3.46 5.30 1.84
C ILE A 145 2.20 6.10 1.52
N SER A 146 2.37 7.38 1.24
CA SER A 146 1.26 8.30 0.97
C SER A 146 0.83 8.32 -0.49
N SER A 147 -0.30 8.95 -0.77
CA SER A 147 -0.85 9.13 -2.12
C SER A 147 0.08 9.87 -3.10
N SER A 148 1.05 10.62 -2.60
CA SER A 148 2.06 11.28 -3.43
C SER A 148 3.20 10.34 -3.88
N SER A 149 3.24 9.12 -3.36
CA SER A 149 4.27 8.14 -3.72
C SER A 149 4.01 7.52 -5.09
N LEU A 150 5.07 7.34 -5.86
CA LEU A 150 5.02 6.58 -7.11
C LEU A 150 4.57 5.13 -6.91
N CYS A 151 4.65 4.59 -5.69
CA CYS A 151 4.19 3.22 -5.38
C CYS A 151 2.66 3.07 -5.32
N LEU A 152 1.90 4.17 -5.31
CA LEU A 152 0.43 4.16 -5.24
C LEU A 152 -0.20 4.63 -6.55
N THR A 153 0.12 3.97 -7.64
CA THR A 153 -0.64 4.07 -8.88
C THR A 153 -1.62 2.91 -8.93
N ASN A 154 -2.78 3.07 -9.53
CA ASN A 154 -3.95 2.18 -9.65
C ASN A 154 -3.68 0.67 -9.87
N LEU A 155 -2.70 0.10 -9.20
CA LEU A 155 -2.36 -1.30 -9.28
C LEU A 155 -3.01 -2.09 -8.15
N PRO A 156 -3.46 -3.32 -8.43
CA PRO A 156 -4.14 -4.14 -7.41
C PRO A 156 -3.18 -4.64 -6.33
N ASN A 157 -1.89 -4.67 -6.56
CA ASN A 157 -0.90 -5.22 -5.62
C ASN A 157 0.49 -4.64 -5.85
N LEU A 158 1.37 -4.88 -4.89
CA LEU A 158 2.77 -4.47 -4.89
C LEU A 158 3.68 -5.68 -4.68
N TRP A 159 4.93 -5.54 -5.11
CA TRP A 159 5.98 -6.52 -4.91
C TRP A 159 7.06 -5.92 -4.01
N PHE A 160 7.38 -6.62 -2.94
CA PHE A 160 8.53 -6.31 -2.08
C PHE A 160 9.65 -7.27 -2.41
N GLY A 161 10.78 -6.74 -2.88
CA GLY A 161 12.00 -7.48 -3.13
C GLY A 161 12.95 -7.32 -1.96
N PHE A 162 13.46 -8.42 -1.42
CA PHE A 162 14.40 -8.44 -0.29
C PHE A 162 15.73 -9.05 -0.73
N GLU A 163 16.84 -8.47 -0.29
CA GLU A 163 18.18 -9.02 -0.46
C GLU A 163 18.85 -9.22 0.91
N SER A 164 19.24 -10.46 1.19
CA SER A 164 19.97 -10.79 2.41
C SER A 164 21.33 -10.12 2.43
N GLN A 165 21.62 -9.46 3.53
CA GLN A 165 22.96 -8.92 3.80
C GLN A 165 23.77 -9.82 4.74
N ASN A 166 23.24 -10.99 5.10
CA ASN A 166 23.92 -12.03 5.82
C ASN A 166 24.66 -12.95 4.83
N TRP A 167 25.85 -13.40 5.21
CA TRP A 167 26.70 -14.26 4.37
C TRP A 167 26.68 -15.73 4.81
N VAL A 168 26.23 -16.01 6.02
CA VAL A 168 26.38 -17.33 6.64
C VAL A 168 25.04 -17.98 6.99
N MET A 169 24.14 -17.22 7.62
CA MET A 169 22.89 -17.77 8.19
C MET A 169 21.67 -17.36 7.39
N ASN A 170 20.66 -18.23 7.41
CA ASN A 170 19.34 -17.87 6.92
C ASN A 170 18.65 -16.96 7.93
N GLN A 171 17.84 -16.07 7.44
CA GLN A 171 17.04 -15.16 8.23
C GLN A 171 15.56 -15.30 7.86
N LYS A 172 14.70 -14.82 8.71
CA LYS A 172 13.26 -14.82 8.51
C LYS A 172 12.78 -13.39 8.31
N ILE A 173 12.13 -13.12 7.19
CA ILE A 173 11.50 -11.84 6.91
C ILE A 173 10.02 -11.94 7.22
N VAL A 174 9.52 -11.02 8.04
CA VAL A 174 8.09 -10.79 8.22
C VAL A 174 7.71 -9.47 7.59
N LEU A 175 6.87 -9.55 6.57
CA LEU A 175 6.27 -8.39 5.89
C LEU A 175 4.82 -8.27 6.29
N GLU A 176 4.44 -7.09 6.75
CA GLU A 176 3.06 -6.73 7.01
C GLU A 176 2.73 -5.45 6.23
N VAL A 177 1.57 -5.42 5.58
CA VAL A 177 1.07 -4.25 4.85
C VAL A 177 -0.40 -4.07 5.19
N VAL A 178 -0.80 -2.85 5.58
CA VAL A 178 -2.19 -2.51 5.86
C VAL A 178 -2.58 -1.30 5.01
N PRO A 179 -3.55 -1.44 4.10
CA PRO A 179 -3.99 -0.35 3.25
C PRO A 179 -4.96 0.60 3.98
N TRP A 180 -4.90 1.88 3.64
CA TRP A 180 -5.90 2.89 3.99
C TRP A 180 -6.85 3.09 2.82
N VAL A 181 -8.13 2.89 3.06
CA VAL A 181 -9.20 3.10 2.08
C VAL A 181 -9.87 4.44 2.34
N ASP A 182 -9.76 5.34 1.37
CA ASP A 182 -10.46 6.62 1.37
C ASP A 182 -11.88 6.45 0.82
N TYR A 183 -12.89 6.95 1.55
CA TYR A 183 -14.29 6.79 1.14
C TYR A 183 -14.66 7.57 -0.13
N LYS A 184 -14.00 8.69 -0.41
CA LYS A 184 -14.27 9.46 -1.64
C LYS A 184 -13.68 8.75 -2.85
N ALA A 185 -12.43 8.26 -2.73
CA ALA A 185 -11.76 7.50 -3.79
C ALA A 185 -12.52 6.21 -4.11
N SER A 186 -12.95 5.46 -3.09
CA SER A 186 -13.74 4.24 -3.25
C SER A 186 -15.10 4.51 -3.92
N ARG A 187 -15.83 5.54 -3.49
CA ARG A 187 -17.12 5.92 -4.09
C ARG A 187 -16.98 6.47 -5.51
N GLY A 188 -15.91 7.21 -5.77
CA GLY A 188 -15.60 7.73 -7.10
C GLY A 188 -15.40 6.57 -8.11
N TRP A 189 -14.63 5.58 -7.75
CA TRP A 189 -14.42 4.39 -8.55
C TRP A 189 -15.71 3.60 -8.79
N THR A 190 -16.51 3.37 -7.74
CA THR A 190 -17.79 2.66 -7.85
C THR A 190 -18.76 3.36 -8.81
N LYS A 191 -18.83 4.70 -8.76
CA LYS A 191 -19.68 5.48 -9.68
C LYS A 191 -19.20 5.38 -11.12
N GLN A 192 -17.88 5.45 -11.36
CA GLN A 192 -17.30 5.35 -12.68
C GLN A 192 -17.53 3.95 -13.27
N ASN A 193 -17.27 2.90 -12.54
CA ASN A 193 -17.50 1.53 -13.00
C ASN A 193 -18.97 1.24 -13.26
N LYS A 194 -19.86 1.76 -12.42
CA LYS A 194 -21.30 1.65 -12.67
C LYS A 194 -21.70 2.29 -13.99
N LYS A 195 -21.18 3.50 -14.27
CA LYS A 195 -21.44 4.21 -15.53
C LYS A 195 -20.88 3.48 -16.75
N GLU A 196 -19.67 2.92 -16.62
CA GLU A 196 -19.05 2.12 -17.69
C GLU A 196 -19.84 0.85 -17.95
N LEU A 197 -20.28 0.14 -16.89
CA LEU A 197 -21.09 -1.06 -17.00
C LEU A 197 -22.47 -0.76 -17.62
N GLU A 198 -23.12 0.34 -17.22
CA GLU A 198 -24.39 0.77 -17.80
C GLU A 198 -24.24 1.11 -19.28
N ALA A 199 -23.14 1.74 -19.68
CA ALA A 199 -22.83 2.01 -21.10
C ALA A 199 -22.59 0.73 -21.89
N GLU A 200 -21.92 -0.26 -21.32
CA GLU A 200 -21.67 -1.54 -21.97
C GLU A 200 -22.95 -2.37 -22.13
N ILE A 201 -23.79 -2.42 -21.11
CA ILE A 201 -25.11 -3.05 -21.19
C ILE A 201 -25.95 -2.42 -22.30
N THR A 202 -26.01 -1.08 -22.37
CA THR A 202 -26.74 -0.36 -23.42
C THR A 202 -26.22 -0.70 -24.81
N ARG A 203 -24.88 -0.83 -24.97
CA ARG A 203 -24.27 -1.22 -26.21
C ARG A 203 -24.62 -2.66 -26.60
N LEU A 204 -24.62 -3.60 -25.65
CA LEU A 204 -24.98 -5.00 -25.88
C LEU A 204 -26.43 -5.14 -26.27
N ASP A 205 -27.33 -4.40 -25.62
CA ASP A 205 -28.77 -4.35 -25.97
C ASP A 205 -28.99 -3.82 -27.40
N PHE A 206 -28.23 -2.77 -27.77
CA PHE A 206 -28.29 -2.25 -29.15
C PHE A 206 -27.80 -3.27 -30.17
N VAL A 207 -26.68 -3.95 -29.96
CA VAL A 207 -26.15 -5.00 -30.83
C VAL A 207 -27.15 -6.18 -30.93
N SER A 208 -27.74 -6.59 -29.81
CA SER A 208 -28.76 -7.63 -29.76
C SER A 208 -30.02 -7.24 -30.57
N SER A 209 -30.44 -5.97 -30.54
CA SER A 209 -31.57 -5.46 -31.29
C SER A 209 -31.29 -5.43 -32.79
N LEU A 210 -30.05 -5.11 -33.20
CA LEU A 210 -29.65 -5.17 -34.61
C LEU A 210 -29.64 -6.59 -35.15
N SER A 211 -29.07 -7.55 -34.41
CA SER A 211 -29.05 -8.96 -34.84
C SER A 211 -30.44 -9.55 -34.96
N LYS A 212 -31.37 -9.20 -34.09
CA LYS A 212 -32.78 -9.57 -34.23
C LYS A 212 -33.42 -8.99 -35.51
N LYS A 213 -33.08 -7.76 -35.84
CA LYS A 213 -33.62 -7.09 -37.01
C LYS A 213 -33.12 -7.73 -38.31
N GLU A 214 -31.86 -8.18 -38.35
CA GLU A 214 -31.29 -8.90 -39.50
C GLU A 214 -31.92 -10.30 -39.67
N ILE A 215 -32.21 -11.00 -38.59
CA ILE A 215 -32.88 -12.31 -38.62
C ILE A 215 -34.32 -12.19 -39.16
N PHE A 216 -35.01 -11.10 -38.83
CA PHE A 216 -36.38 -10.86 -39.33
C PHE A 216 -36.47 -10.19 -40.68
N SER A 217 -35.37 -9.62 -41.22
CA SER A 217 -35.32 -9.04 -42.56
C SER A 217 -34.79 -10.00 -43.64
N GLY A 218 -34.37 -11.18 -43.24
CA GLY A 218 -34.04 -12.27 -44.18
C GLY A 218 -35.31 -12.87 -44.74
N GLU A 219 -35.92 -12.17 -45.69
CA GLU A 219 -37.03 -12.68 -46.49
C GLU A 219 -36.64 -13.97 -47.20
N PHE A 220 -37.53 -14.92 -47.06
CA PHE A 220 -37.63 -16.08 -47.94
C PHE A 220 -37.72 -15.64 -49.42
N ILE A 221 -36.76 -15.97 -50.22
CA ILE A 221 -36.86 -16.11 -51.65
C ILE A 221 -36.81 -17.58 -52.01
#